data_0159ebee19f0ed11026868f6159bbb00
#
_entry.id   0159ebee19f0ed11026868f6159bbb00
#
_cell.length_a   1.000
_cell.length_b   1.000
_cell.length_c   1.000
_cell.angle_alpha   90.00
_cell.angle_beta   90.00
_cell.angle_gamma   90.00
#
_symmetry.space_group_name_H-M   'P 1'
#
loop_
_entity.id
_entity.type
_entity.pdbx_description
1 polymer ?
#
loop_
_entity_poly.entity_id
_entity_poly.type
_entity_poly.pdbx_seq_one_letter_code
_entity_poly.pdbx_strand_id
1 'polypeptide(L)'
;MAKKKKGEDKEMGKVAIYPGSFDPITYGHIDIVERALEIFDKVIIAIAENAEKRALFSVEERLAMIKNVFKDTPNVIVDSFKGLLVEYVSKTNAKVILRGLRATSDFEYEFHMASMNRSLNTHLDTLFMMTSKDYFFVSSRTIKEVAKLGGGVEGLVPDHIVRRLKEKFKLPVSKKKQIGWDD
;
A
#
# COMPACT_ATOMS: atom_id res chain seq x y z
N MET A 1 32.42 25.10 -36.43
CA MET A 1 31.20 24.30 -36.37
C MET A 1 31.36 23.21 -35.28
N ALA A 2 30.87 23.42 -34.08
CA ALA A 2 30.96 22.48 -32.99
C ALA A 2 29.67 21.63 -32.96
N LYS A 3 29.79 20.33 -33.23
CA LYS A 3 28.70 19.36 -33.09
C LYS A 3 28.41 19.16 -31.59
N LYS A 4 27.26 19.69 -31.11
CA LYS A 4 26.69 19.31 -29.83
C LYS A 4 26.36 17.81 -29.88
N LYS A 5 27.07 16.99 -29.10
CA LYS A 5 26.65 15.62 -28.76
C LYS A 5 25.33 15.71 -28.02
N LYS A 6 24.25 15.22 -28.64
CA LYS A 6 23.00 14.89 -27.97
C LYS A 6 23.32 13.78 -26.96
N GLY A 7 23.39 14.12 -25.67
CA GLY A 7 23.41 13.12 -24.62
C GLY A 7 22.10 12.35 -24.71
N GLU A 8 22.18 11.03 -24.70
CA GLU A 8 21.04 10.15 -24.51
C GLU A 8 20.48 10.43 -23.11
N ASP A 9 19.42 11.24 -23.04
CA ASP A 9 18.58 11.32 -21.87
C ASP A 9 17.98 9.92 -21.70
N LYS A 10 18.55 9.13 -20.81
CA LYS A 10 18.00 7.87 -20.36
C LYS A 10 16.63 8.23 -19.76
N GLU A 11 15.57 7.90 -20.48
CA GLU A 11 14.19 8.15 -20.06
C GLU A 11 14.03 7.51 -18.68
N MET A 12 14.06 8.35 -17.63
CA MET A 12 13.89 7.85 -16.26
C MET A 12 12.46 7.37 -16.15
N GLY A 13 12.28 6.07 -15.97
CA GLY A 13 10.99 5.43 -15.90
C GLY A 13 10.05 6.11 -14.89
N LYS A 14 8.76 6.09 -15.17
CA LYS A 14 7.71 6.68 -14.31
C LYS A 14 7.63 5.90 -12.99
N VAL A 15 7.96 6.55 -11.88
CA VAL A 15 7.96 5.94 -10.54
C VAL A 15 6.88 6.59 -9.69
N ALA A 16 6.04 5.77 -9.05
CA ALA A 16 5.08 6.22 -8.02
C ALA A 16 5.46 5.68 -6.65
N ILE A 17 5.14 6.44 -5.60
CA ILE A 17 5.23 5.98 -4.21
C ILE A 17 3.82 5.74 -3.69
N TYR A 18 3.58 4.57 -3.12
CA TYR A 18 2.34 4.21 -2.43
C TYR A 18 2.61 4.14 -0.91
N PRO A 19 2.41 5.24 -0.18
CA PRO A 19 2.63 5.27 1.26
C PRO A 19 1.43 4.74 2.02
N GLY A 20 1.69 4.02 3.10
CA GLY A 20 0.62 3.50 3.96
C GLY A 20 1.16 2.82 5.22
N SER A 21 0.26 2.44 6.13
CA SER A 21 0.61 1.64 7.30
C SER A 21 0.73 0.15 6.97
N PHE A 22 -0.08 -0.35 6.05
CA PHE A 22 -0.15 -1.76 5.62
C PHE A 22 -0.11 -2.75 6.81
N ASP A 23 -1.00 -2.53 7.77
CA ASP A 23 -1.06 -3.27 9.03
C ASP A 23 -2.37 -4.06 9.20
N PRO A 24 -2.51 -5.20 8.46
CA PRO A 24 -1.65 -5.71 7.40
C PRO A 24 -2.01 -5.19 6.00
N ILE A 25 -1.24 -5.62 4.98
CA ILE A 25 -1.61 -5.46 3.57
C ILE A 25 -2.87 -6.28 3.27
N THR A 26 -3.75 -5.76 2.39
CA THR A 26 -5.02 -6.39 1.97
C THR A 26 -5.10 -6.50 0.46
N TYR A 27 -6.05 -7.28 -0.07
CA TYR A 27 -6.27 -7.34 -1.52
C TYR A 27 -6.65 -5.98 -2.13
N GLY A 28 -7.30 -5.09 -1.37
CA GLY A 28 -7.53 -3.72 -1.84
C GLY A 28 -6.25 -2.91 -2.06
N HIS A 29 -5.21 -3.13 -1.24
CA HIS A 29 -3.90 -2.51 -1.48
C HIS A 29 -3.19 -3.15 -2.68
N ILE A 30 -3.31 -4.46 -2.86
CA ILE A 30 -2.70 -5.21 -3.95
C ILE A 30 -3.32 -4.76 -5.28
N ASP A 31 -4.66 -4.68 -5.38
CA ASP A 31 -5.39 -4.16 -6.54
C ASP A 31 -4.87 -2.79 -7.00
N ILE A 32 -4.68 -1.87 -6.06
CA ILE A 32 -4.12 -0.54 -6.36
C ILE A 32 -2.70 -0.64 -6.95
N VAL A 33 -1.85 -1.49 -6.38
CA VAL A 33 -0.45 -1.63 -6.85
C VAL A 33 -0.41 -2.27 -8.25
N GLU A 34 -1.19 -3.33 -8.48
CA GLU A 34 -1.24 -4.01 -9.78
C GLU A 34 -1.70 -3.06 -10.89
N ARG A 35 -2.77 -2.30 -10.64
CA ARG A 35 -3.28 -1.31 -11.60
C ARG A 35 -2.34 -0.11 -11.75
N ALA A 36 -1.62 0.27 -10.71
CA ALA A 36 -0.60 1.31 -10.80
C ALA A 36 0.57 0.89 -11.70
N LEU A 37 0.93 -0.40 -11.73
CA LEU A 37 1.97 -0.91 -12.62
C LEU A 37 1.59 -0.90 -14.11
N GLU A 38 0.31 -0.72 -14.45
CA GLU A 38 -0.12 -0.47 -15.83
C GLU A 38 0.19 0.98 -16.29
N ILE A 39 0.41 1.89 -15.34
CA ILE A 39 0.63 3.33 -15.58
C ILE A 39 2.10 3.72 -15.32
N PHE A 40 2.71 3.10 -14.32
CA PHE A 40 4.05 3.39 -13.84
C PHE A 40 5.00 2.21 -14.09
N ASP A 41 6.22 2.51 -14.48
CA ASP A 41 7.25 1.50 -14.66
C ASP A 41 7.69 0.88 -13.34
N LYS A 42 7.48 1.59 -12.21
CA LYS A 42 7.85 1.15 -10.88
C LYS A 42 6.92 1.72 -9.81
N VAL A 43 6.58 0.90 -8.81
CA VAL A 43 5.85 1.33 -7.61
C VAL A 43 6.69 1.05 -6.37
N ILE A 44 6.89 2.07 -5.55
CA ILE A 44 7.55 1.95 -4.24
C ILE A 44 6.44 1.91 -3.19
N ILE A 45 6.23 0.76 -2.55
CA ILE A 45 5.35 0.63 -1.39
C ILE A 45 6.15 1.06 -0.17
N ALA A 46 5.77 2.19 0.44
CA ALA A 46 6.51 2.81 1.53
C ALA A 46 5.72 2.76 2.84
N ILE A 47 6.21 1.97 3.80
CA ILE A 47 5.61 1.90 5.14
C ILE A 47 5.99 3.15 5.93
N ALA A 48 4.98 3.96 6.30
CA ALA A 48 5.19 5.06 7.23
C ALA A 48 5.37 4.52 8.66
N GLU A 49 6.55 4.73 9.23
CA GLU A 49 6.83 4.39 10.62
C GLU A 49 6.31 5.50 11.53
N ASN A 50 5.19 5.23 12.22
CA ASN A 50 4.64 6.15 13.20
C ASN A 50 4.73 5.52 14.60
N ALA A 51 5.58 6.08 15.45
CA ALA A 51 5.81 5.62 16.81
C ALA A 51 4.56 5.74 17.72
N GLU A 52 3.65 6.67 17.42
CA GLU A 52 2.44 6.89 18.20
C GLU A 52 1.31 5.89 17.89
N LYS A 53 1.32 5.26 16.73
CA LYS A 53 0.30 4.26 16.37
C LYS A 53 0.70 2.88 16.88
N ARG A 54 -0.11 2.31 17.75
CA ARG A 54 -0.01 0.89 18.15
C ARG A 54 -0.40 0.00 16.94
N ALA A 55 0.58 -0.32 16.12
CA ALA A 55 0.40 -1.29 15.03
C ALA A 55 0.31 -2.72 15.60
N LEU A 56 -0.44 -3.59 14.93
CA LEU A 56 -0.50 -5.02 15.29
C LEU A 56 0.79 -5.74 14.92
N PHE A 57 1.34 -5.40 13.77
CA PHE A 57 2.57 -5.97 13.22
C PHE A 57 3.70 -4.94 13.26
N SER A 58 4.91 -5.38 13.62
CA SER A 58 6.09 -4.53 13.56
C SER A 58 6.37 -4.07 12.11
N VAL A 59 7.25 -3.09 11.94
CA VAL A 59 7.65 -2.61 10.61
C VAL A 59 8.27 -3.75 9.81
N GLU A 60 9.13 -4.55 10.43
CA GLU A 60 9.82 -5.69 9.83
C GLU A 60 8.83 -6.77 9.38
N GLU A 61 7.83 -7.08 10.22
CA GLU A 61 6.78 -8.04 9.88
C GLU A 61 5.97 -7.56 8.67
N ARG A 62 5.60 -6.28 8.63
CA ARG A 62 4.85 -5.68 7.51
C ARG A 62 5.68 -5.66 6.22
N LEU A 63 6.96 -5.29 6.30
CA LEU A 63 7.89 -5.36 5.16
C LEU A 63 7.99 -6.79 4.61
N ALA A 64 8.15 -7.79 5.49
CA ALA A 64 8.23 -9.20 5.09
C ALA A 64 6.94 -9.68 4.42
N MET A 65 5.77 -9.29 4.96
CA MET A 65 4.47 -9.62 4.39
C MET A 65 4.32 -9.06 2.97
N ILE A 66 4.64 -7.77 2.76
CA ILE A 66 4.52 -7.12 1.46
C ILE A 66 5.52 -7.70 0.47
N LYS A 67 6.78 -7.91 0.88
CA LYS A 67 7.80 -8.56 0.03
C LYS A 67 7.38 -9.96 -0.40
N ASN A 68 6.71 -10.73 0.47
CA ASN A 68 6.20 -12.05 0.09
C ASN A 68 5.07 -11.98 -0.94
N VAL A 69 4.20 -10.96 -0.86
CA VAL A 69 3.13 -10.73 -1.85
C VAL A 69 3.72 -10.45 -3.23
N PHE A 70 4.71 -9.58 -3.31
CA PHE A 70 5.27 -9.09 -4.58
C PHE A 70 6.63 -9.71 -4.93
N LYS A 71 6.94 -10.91 -4.39
CA LYS A 71 8.24 -11.58 -4.60
C LYS A 71 8.59 -11.83 -6.08
N ASP A 72 7.57 -12.03 -6.90
CA ASP A 72 7.68 -12.31 -8.34
C ASP A 72 7.39 -11.05 -9.20
N THR A 73 7.33 -9.86 -8.57
CA THR A 73 7.02 -8.58 -9.23
C THR A 73 8.22 -7.62 -9.09
N PRO A 74 9.21 -7.69 -9.99
CA PRO A 74 10.48 -6.93 -9.84
C PRO A 74 10.30 -5.41 -9.90
N ASN A 75 9.18 -4.94 -10.44
CA ASN A 75 8.83 -3.52 -10.55
C ASN A 75 8.21 -2.95 -9.26
N VAL A 76 8.03 -3.78 -8.21
CA VAL A 76 7.61 -3.33 -6.88
C VAL A 76 8.82 -3.28 -5.96
N ILE A 77 9.06 -2.11 -5.38
CA ILE A 77 10.06 -1.91 -4.32
C ILE A 77 9.32 -1.77 -3.00
N VAL A 78 9.80 -2.42 -1.95
CA VAL A 78 9.19 -2.36 -0.61
C VAL A 78 10.18 -1.76 0.36
N ASP A 79 9.81 -0.62 0.96
CA ASP A 79 10.66 0.17 1.84
C ASP A 79 9.86 0.73 3.03
N SER A 80 10.55 1.31 4.00
CA SER A 80 9.94 2.05 5.10
C SER A 80 10.63 3.40 5.29
N PHE A 81 9.92 4.36 5.88
CA PHE A 81 10.46 5.68 6.15
C PHE A 81 9.95 6.26 7.47
N LYS A 82 10.76 7.14 8.06
CA LYS A 82 10.43 7.97 9.23
C LYS A 82 10.36 9.43 8.81
N GLY A 83 9.51 10.18 9.49
CA GLY A 83 9.37 11.62 9.26
C GLY A 83 8.42 11.97 8.13
N LEU A 84 8.66 13.08 7.45
CA LEU A 84 7.77 13.59 6.43
C LEU A 84 7.85 12.80 5.13
N LEU A 85 6.68 12.48 4.57
CA LEU A 85 6.59 11.78 3.29
C LEU A 85 7.32 12.54 2.17
N VAL A 86 7.19 13.84 2.12
CA VAL A 86 7.83 14.68 1.09
C VAL A 86 9.36 14.63 1.15
N GLU A 87 9.94 14.50 2.35
CA GLU A 87 11.39 14.32 2.51
C GLU A 87 11.86 12.95 2.03
N TYR A 88 11.05 11.91 2.28
CA TYR A 88 11.34 10.57 1.78
C TYR A 88 11.25 10.55 0.25
N VAL A 89 10.19 11.11 -0.33
CA VAL A 89 10.01 11.17 -1.78
C VAL A 89 11.16 11.91 -2.46
N SER A 90 11.65 13.00 -1.88
CA SER A 90 12.78 13.79 -2.42
C SER A 90 14.09 12.98 -2.54
N LYS A 91 14.21 11.87 -1.83
CA LYS A 91 15.38 10.94 -1.91
C LYS A 91 15.21 9.88 -2.99
N THR A 92 14.08 9.86 -3.66
CA THR A 92 13.74 8.93 -4.74
C THR A 92 13.57 9.68 -6.06
N ASN A 93 13.40 8.95 -7.16
CA ASN A 93 13.09 9.55 -8.46
C ASN A 93 11.57 9.68 -8.71
N ALA A 94 10.74 9.42 -7.68
CA ALA A 94 9.29 9.53 -7.81
C ALA A 94 8.84 10.98 -7.77
N LYS A 95 7.80 11.27 -8.57
CA LYS A 95 7.11 12.57 -8.60
C LYS A 95 5.63 12.43 -8.29
N VAL A 96 5.15 11.21 -8.10
CA VAL A 96 3.74 10.91 -7.87
C VAL A 96 3.59 10.12 -6.57
N ILE A 97 2.72 10.62 -5.70
CA ILE A 97 2.22 9.91 -4.53
C ILE A 97 0.91 9.24 -4.95
N LEU A 98 0.83 7.92 -4.78
CA LEU A 98 -0.37 7.13 -5.04
C LEU A 98 -1.20 7.00 -3.78
N ARG A 99 -2.50 7.24 -3.87
CA ARG A 99 -3.45 7.05 -2.76
C ARG A 99 -4.67 6.27 -3.23
N GLY A 100 -5.00 5.22 -2.48
CA GLY A 100 -6.22 4.44 -2.70
C GLY A 100 -7.42 5.10 -2.02
N LEU A 101 -8.53 5.25 -2.74
CA LEU A 101 -9.80 5.74 -2.20
C LEU A 101 -10.82 4.61 -2.19
N ARG A 102 -11.53 4.45 -1.08
CA ARG A 102 -12.59 3.45 -0.90
C ARG A 102 -13.97 4.10 -0.83
N ALA A 103 -14.05 5.26 -0.20
CA ALA A 103 -15.30 5.98 0.01
C ALA A 103 -15.06 7.50 -0.08
N THR A 104 -16.15 8.24 -0.25
CA THR A 104 -16.11 9.71 -0.25
C THR A 104 -15.51 10.29 1.04
N SER A 105 -15.75 9.64 2.17
CA SER A 105 -15.17 10.04 3.47
C SER A 105 -13.64 9.96 3.51
N ASP A 106 -13.02 9.06 2.74
CA ASP A 106 -11.56 9.01 2.65
C ASP A 106 -11.03 10.21 1.84
N PHE A 107 -11.78 10.66 0.82
CA PHE A 107 -11.34 11.67 -0.12
C PHE A 107 -11.05 13.02 0.53
N GLU A 108 -11.88 13.48 1.44
CA GLU A 108 -11.70 14.80 2.08
C GLU A 108 -10.36 14.88 2.82
N TYR A 109 -10.06 13.88 3.64
CA TYR A 109 -8.79 13.81 4.37
C TYR A 109 -7.58 13.70 3.40
N GLU A 110 -7.69 12.82 2.41
CA GLU A 110 -6.62 12.58 1.44
C GLU A 110 -6.38 13.80 0.54
N PHE A 111 -7.43 14.56 0.21
CA PHE A 111 -7.33 15.82 -0.54
C PHE A 111 -6.57 16.89 0.26
N HIS A 112 -6.88 17.05 1.56
CA HIS A 112 -6.12 17.96 2.43
C HIS A 112 -4.65 17.55 2.52
N MET A 113 -4.36 16.26 2.68
CA MET A 113 -2.99 15.75 2.72
C MET A 113 -2.25 15.95 1.40
N ALA A 114 -2.91 15.76 0.26
CA ALA A 114 -2.33 16.01 -1.06
C ALA A 114 -1.97 17.49 -1.23
N SER A 115 -2.89 18.40 -0.84
CA SER A 115 -2.67 19.84 -0.88
C SER A 115 -1.49 20.26 0.01
N MET A 116 -1.38 19.68 1.21
CA MET A 116 -0.26 19.93 2.11
C MET A 116 1.06 19.41 1.53
N ASN A 117 1.10 18.19 1.01
CA ASN A 117 2.29 17.63 0.39
C ASN A 117 2.77 18.51 -0.78
N ARG A 118 1.84 18.98 -1.63
CA ARG A 118 2.16 19.88 -2.75
C ARG A 118 2.66 21.23 -2.28
N SER A 119 2.15 21.78 -1.17
CA SER A 119 2.66 23.04 -0.60
C SER A 119 4.09 22.89 -0.08
N LEU A 120 4.45 21.73 0.46
CA LEU A 120 5.80 21.44 0.94
C LEU A 120 6.79 21.10 -0.17
N ASN A 121 6.31 20.53 -1.29
CA ASN A 121 7.10 20.23 -2.47
C ASN A 121 6.25 20.36 -3.74
N THR A 122 6.42 21.48 -4.45
CA THR A 122 5.62 21.82 -5.64
C THR A 122 5.83 20.90 -6.84
N HIS A 123 6.87 20.05 -6.83
CA HIS A 123 7.15 19.06 -7.87
C HIS A 123 6.47 17.71 -7.62
N LEU A 124 5.75 17.57 -6.51
CA LEU A 124 5.00 16.36 -6.19
C LEU A 124 3.52 16.53 -6.53
N ASP A 125 2.98 15.50 -7.15
CA ASP A 125 1.54 15.35 -7.36
C ASP A 125 1.00 14.11 -6.66
N THR A 126 -0.31 14.11 -6.40
CA THR A 126 -1.00 12.96 -5.82
C THR A 126 -2.00 12.41 -6.82
N LEU A 127 -1.88 11.12 -7.12
CA LEU A 127 -2.83 10.37 -7.93
C LEU A 127 -3.75 9.56 -7.02
N PHE A 128 -5.05 9.81 -7.14
CA PHE A 128 -6.07 9.03 -6.44
C PHE A 128 -6.55 7.89 -7.33
N MET A 129 -6.53 6.66 -6.80
CA MET A 129 -7.08 5.50 -7.47
C MET A 129 -8.23 4.91 -6.64
N MET A 130 -9.38 4.74 -7.28
CA MET A 130 -10.51 4.05 -6.64
C MET A 130 -10.19 2.58 -6.50
N THR A 131 -10.43 2.03 -5.31
CA THR A 131 -10.36 0.58 -5.06
C THR A 131 -11.46 -0.11 -5.88
N SER A 132 -11.19 -1.31 -6.38
CA SER A 132 -12.18 -2.09 -7.12
C SER A 132 -13.42 -2.40 -6.24
N LYS A 133 -14.55 -2.69 -6.91
CA LYS A 133 -15.83 -2.96 -6.24
C LYS A 133 -15.77 -4.11 -5.22
N ASP A 134 -14.85 -5.06 -5.43
CA ASP A 134 -14.74 -6.25 -4.57
C ASP A 134 -14.02 -5.95 -3.24
N TYR A 135 -13.32 -4.79 -3.15
CA TYR A 135 -12.48 -4.44 -1.99
C TYR A 135 -12.78 -3.06 -1.39
N PHE A 136 -13.79 -2.33 -1.86
CA PHE A 136 -14.07 -0.97 -1.36
C PHE A 136 -14.39 -0.93 0.15
N PHE A 137 -14.95 -2.01 0.70
CA PHE A 137 -15.27 -2.15 2.13
C PHE A 137 -14.10 -2.68 2.97
N VAL A 138 -13.00 -3.13 2.30
CA VAL A 138 -11.86 -3.75 2.98
C VAL A 138 -10.90 -2.69 3.52
N SER A 139 -10.64 -2.74 4.82
CA SER A 139 -9.60 -1.94 5.45
C SER A 139 -8.74 -2.80 6.38
N SER A 140 -7.47 -2.44 6.57
CA SER A 140 -6.62 -3.13 7.55
C SER A 140 -7.20 -3.06 8.97
N ARG A 141 -7.91 -1.98 9.29
CA ARG A 141 -8.59 -1.82 10.58
C ARG A 141 -9.71 -2.84 10.73
N THR A 142 -10.64 -2.88 9.77
CA THR A 142 -11.77 -3.82 9.77
C THR A 142 -11.28 -5.27 9.78
N ILE A 143 -10.25 -5.60 8.97
CA ILE A 143 -9.62 -6.92 8.96
C ILE A 143 -9.14 -7.33 10.36
N LYS A 144 -8.43 -6.43 11.06
CA LYS A 144 -7.97 -6.71 12.44
C LYS A 144 -9.11 -6.89 13.42
N GLU A 145 -10.15 -6.06 13.34
CA GLU A 145 -11.33 -6.16 14.21
C GLU A 145 -12.05 -7.49 14.02
N VAL A 146 -12.32 -7.89 12.77
CA VAL A 146 -12.98 -9.16 12.45
C VAL A 146 -12.10 -10.35 12.88
N ALA A 147 -10.82 -10.35 12.51
CA ALA A 147 -9.91 -11.43 12.86
C ALA A 147 -9.77 -11.59 14.39
N LYS A 148 -9.68 -10.49 15.15
CA LYS A 148 -9.57 -10.52 16.61
C LYS A 148 -10.75 -11.24 17.28
N LEU A 149 -11.93 -11.15 16.68
CA LEU A 149 -13.16 -11.81 17.15
C LEU A 149 -13.34 -13.23 16.59
N GLY A 150 -12.33 -13.76 15.88
CA GLY A 150 -12.38 -15.09 15.28
C GLY A 150 -13.17 -15.19 13.98
N GLY A 151 -13.58 -14.05 13.41
CA GLY A 151 -14.23 -14.00 12.10
C GLY A 151 -13.26 -14.33 10.95
N GLY A 152 -13.79 -14.91 9.87
CA GLY A 152 -13.03 -15.24 8.66
C GLY A 152 -12.63 -13.97 7.89
N VAL A 153 -11.38 -13.93 7.43
CA VAL A 153 -10.85 -12.86 6.58
C VAL A 153 -10.24 -13.40 5.29
N GLU A 154 -10.50 -14.67 5.01
CA GLU A 154 -10.12 -15.36 3.78
C GLU A 154 -10.74 -14.64 2.57
N GLY A 155 -9.98 -14.48 1.49
CA GLY A 155 -10.42 -13.71 0.30
C GLY A 155 -10.32 -12.19 0.43
N LEU A 156 -10.03 -11.65 1.63
CA LEU A 156 -9.83 -10.21 1.86
C LEU A 156 -8.34 -9.86 2.03
N VAL A 157 -7.55 -10.84 2.44
CA VAL A 157 -6.08 -10.76 2.57
C VAL A 157 -5.45 -12.07 2.07
N PRO A 158 -4.18 -12.06 1.63
CA PRO A 158 -3.46 -13.27 1.23
C PRO A 158 -3.40 -14.33 2.35
N ASP A 159 -3.36 -15.61 2.00
CA ASP A 159 -3.40 -16.74 2.96
C ASP A 159 -2.31 -16.67 4.04
N HIS A 160 -1.10 -16.23 3.69
CA HIS A 160 -0.03 -16.08 4.69
C HIS A 160 -0.35 -14.98 5.70
N ILE A 161 -1.09 -13.94 5.33
CA ILE A 161 -1.57 -12.89 6.24
C ILE A 161 -2.67 -13.45 7.15
N VAL A 162 -3.59 -14.28 6.62
CA VAL A 162 -4.61 -14.97 7.45
C VAL A 162 -3.92 -15.75 8.58
N ARG A 163 -2.88 -16.53 8.25
CA ARG A 163 -2.11 -17.30 9.24
C ARG A 163 -1.47 -16.39 10.29
N ARG A 164 -0.82 -15.31 9.86
CA ARG A 164 -0.18 -14.35 10.78
C ARG A 164 -1.17 -13.64 11.70
N LEU A 165 -2.38 -13.32 11.23
CA LEU A 165 -3.45 -12.76 12.06
C LEU A 165 -3.90 -13.77 13.12
N LYS A 166 -4.11 -15.04 12.73
CA LYS A 166 -4.47 -16.11 13.67
C LYS A 166 -3.40 -16.31 14.76
N GLU A 167 -2.12 -16.31 14.39
CA GLU A 167 -0.99 -16.37 15.33
C GLU A 167 -0.99 -15.18 16.30
N LYS A 168 -1.12 -13.96 15.80
CA LYS A 168 -1.11 -12.72 16.62
C LYS A 168 -2.26 -12.69 17.63
N PHE A 169 -3.44 -13.16 17.25
CA PHE A 169 -4.60 -13.20 18.12
C PHE A 169 -4.76 -14.52 18.89
N LYS A 170 -3.79 -15.45 18.77
CA LYS A 170 -3.81 -16.77 19.43
C LYS A 170 -5.09 -17.57 19.13
N LEU A 171 -5.58 -17.47 17.90
CA LEU A 171 -6.77 -18.16 17.46
C LEU A 171 -6.46 -19.57 16.96
N PRO A 172 -7.38 -20.55 17.14
CA PRO A 172 -7.18 -21.88 16.58
C PRO A 172 -7.06 -21.81 15.06
N VAL A 173 -6.11 -22.57 14.50
CA VAL A 173 -6.00 -22.77 13.05
C VAL A 173 -7.14 -23.70 12.63
N SER A 174 -8.35 -23.18 12.43
CA SER A 174 -9.50 -23.99 12.01
C SER A 174 -9.34 -24.40 10.55
N LYS A 175 -9.63 -25.69 10.26
CA LYS A 175 -9.93 -26.17 8.92
C LYS A 175 -11.15 -25.38 8.39
N LYS A 176 -11.12 -24.98 7.10
CA LYS A 176 -12.18 -24.21 6.40
C LYS A 176 -13.59 -24.60 6.88
N LYS A 177 -14.27 -23.72 7.62
CA LYS A 177 -15.74 -23.72 7.63
C LYS A 177 -16.16 -22.98 6.37
N GLN A 178 -16.64 -23.71 5.38
CA GLN A 178 -17.48 -23.12 4.33
C GLN A 178 -18.71 -22.55 5.04
N ILE A 179 -18.86 -21.25 5.03
CA ILE A 179 -20.15 -20.63 5.36
C ILE A 179 -20.94 -20.79 4.07
N GLY A 180 -21.77 -21.85 4.01
CA GLY A 180 -22.82 -21.98 3.04
C GLY A 180 -23.88 -20.93 3.37
N TRP A 181 -24.11 -20.02 2.47
CA TRP A 181 -25.36 -19.29 2.42
C TRP A 181 -26.31 -20.24 1.69
N ASP A 182 -27.17 -20.93 2.47
CA ASP A 182 -28.31 -21.62 1.89
C ASP A 182 -29.29 -20.53 1.42
N ASP A 183 -29.73 -20.66 0.14
CA ASP A 183 -30.69 -19.78 -0.57
C ASP A 183 -32.06 -19.68 0.13
#